data_9132f9325f90ff0ed951888cae7d7f15
#
_entry.id   9132f9325f90ff0ed951888cae7d7f15
#
_cell.length_a   1.000
_cell.length_b   1.000
_cell.length_c   1.000
_cell.angle_alpha   90.00
_cell.angle_beta   90.00
_cell.angle_gamma   90.00
#
_symmetry.space_group_name_H-M   'P 1'
#
loop_
_entity.id
_entity.type
_entity.pdbx_description
1 polymer ?
#
loop_
_entity_poly.entity_id
_entity_poly.type
_entity_poly.pdbx_seq_one_letter_code
_entity_poly.pdbx_strand_id
1 'polypeptide(L)'
;IGASPDGIITDPSSDRYRRMLEIKNIVNREITVPSKAYWVQMQIQMETCNLDECDFLETRFHEYENKELFYDESNAEKHRGIILYFIDRTNNSDVPNYVYMPLSILLNESDIDEWIEDTKNQMRESWILYTTIYWKMEEISCILVERNRPWFKRAQPYIKKVWDTILEERVSGCEHRATKKKFIKLSVVNGESDNDSKQ
;
A
#
# COMPACT_ATOMS: atom_id res chain seq x y z
N ILE A 1 -2.58 23.69 -4.31
CA ILE A 1 -2.83 22.35 -3.75
C ILE A 1 -2.90 21.38 -4.91
N GLY A 2 -2.30 20.21 -4.75
CA GLY A 2 -2.43 19.07 -5.63
C GLY A 2 -2.89 17.85 -4.82
N ALA A 3 -3.62 16.95 -5.47
CA ALA A 3 -4.00 15.66 -4.92
C ALA A 3 -4.16 14.64 -6.05
N SER A 4 -3.93 13.36 -5.73
CA SER A 4 -4.06 12.26 -6.69
C SER A 4 -4.96 11.21 -6.08
N PRO A 5 -6.17 11.01 -6.59
CA PRO A 5 -7.02 9.89 -6.22
C PRO A 5 -6.46 8.58 -6.79
N ASP A 6 -6.80 7.45 -6.17
CA ASP A 6 -6.43 6.13 -6.69
C ASP A 6 -7.23 5.77 -7.94
N GLY A 7 -8.47 6.28 -8.07
CA GLY A 7 -9.28 6.11 -9.25
C GLY A 7 -10.45 7.09 -9.35
N ILE A 8 -11.00 7.22 -10.55
CA ILE A 8 -12.25 7.93 -10.82
C ILE A 8 -13.05 7.12 -11.81
N ILE A 9 -14.33 6.88 -11.53
CA ILE A 9 -15.23 6.15 -12.42
C ILE A 9 -15.63 7.06 -13.58
N THR A 10 -15.22 6.67 -14.79
CA THR A 10 -15.38 7.48 -16.01
C THR A 10 -16.47 6.96 -16.97
N ASP A 11 -17.03 5.79 -16.69
CA ASP A 11 -18.12 5.24 -17.49
C ASP A 11 -19.45 5.97 -17.19
N PRO A 12 -20.02 6.71 -18.17
CA PRO A 12 -21.26 7.44 -17.96
C PRO A 12 -22.48 6.56 -17.72
N SER A 13 -22.42 5.27 -18.04
CA SER A 13 -23.52 4.30 -17.82
C SER A 13 -23.52 3.76 -16.40
N SER A 14 -22.45 3.97 -15.64
CA SER A 14 -22.35 3.55 -14.24
C SER A 14 -23.17 4.47 -13.33
N ASP A 15 -23.89 3.89 -12.37
CA ASP A 15 -24.56 4.60 -11.26
C ASP A 15 -23.58 5.35 -10.36
N ARG A 16 -22.27 5.02 -10.47
CA ARG A 16 -21.15 5.65 -9.76
C ARG A 16 -20.35 6.61 -10.64
N TYR A 17 -20.88 7.02 -11.78
CA TYR A 17 -20.18 7.93 -12.68
C TYR A 17 -19.68 9.18 -11.94
N ARG A 18 -18.39 9.52 -12.13
CA ARG A 18 -17.66 10.60 -11.45
C ARG A 18 -17.44 10.38 -9.95
N ARG A 19 -17.70 9.21 -9.42
CA ARG A 19 -17.31 8.90 -8.06
C ARG A 19 -15.82 8.60 -7.99
N MET A 20 -15.15 9.19 -7.02
CA MET A 20 -13.73 8.95 -6.72
C MET A 20 -13.57 7.63 -5.99
N LEU A 21 -12.42 6.99 -6.13
CA LEU A 21 -11.99 5.83 -5.36
C LEU A 21 -10.70 6.17 -4.62
N GLU A 22 -10.68 5.87 -3.32
CA GLU A 22 -9.48 5.89 -2.48
C GLU A 22 -9.33 4.53 -1.80
N ILE A 23 -8.17 3.88 -1.97
CA ILE A 23 -7.90 2.51 -1.52
C ILE A 23 -6.87 2.51 -0.39
N LYS A 24 -7.14 1.73 0.67
CA LYS A 24 -6.18 1.50 1.75
C LYS A 24 -6.06 0.01 2.04
N ASN A 25 -4.87 -0.55 1.86
CA ASN A 25 -4.54 -1.89 2.33
C ASN A 25 -4.09 -1.80 3.79
N ILE A 26 -4.86 -2.43 4.68
CA ILE A 26 -4.69 -2.33 6.12
C ILE A 26 -3.91 -3.54 6.63
N VAL A 27 -2.86 -3.30 7.42
CA VAL A 27 -2.03 -4.36 8.01
C VAL A 27 -2.30 -4.51 9.50
N ASN A 28 -2.22 -3.42 10.28
CA ASN A 28 -2.10 -3.47 11.74
C ASN A 28 -3.21 -2.76 12.52
N ARG A 29 -4.32 -2.37 11.90
CA ARG A 29 -5.44 -1.74 12.59
C ARG A 29 -6.77 -2.37 12.18
N GLU A 30 -7.79 -2.21 12.99
CA GLU A 30 -9.15 -2.60 12.62
C GLU A 30 -9.69 -1.73 11.48
N ILE A 31 -10.47 -2.34 10.60
CA ILE A 31 -11.24 -1.66 9.56
C ILE A 31 -12.47 -1.06 10.23
N THR A 32 -12.57 0.25 10.22
CA THR A 32 -13.64 1.03 10.85
C THR A 32 -14.04 2.21 9.97
N VAL A 33 -14.63 3.25 10.58
CA VAL A 33 -14.86 4.50 9.88
C VAL A 33 -13.53 5.17 9.49
N PRO A 34 -13.48 5.92 8.38
CA PRO A 34 -12.27 6.60 7.93
C PRO A 34 -11.65 7.45 9.04
N SER A 35 -10.35 7.30 9.27
CA SER A 35 -9.64 8.19 10.19
C SER A 35 -9.78 9.65 9.74
N LYS A 36 -9.63 10.59 10.67
CA LYS A 36 -9.68 12.03 10.35
C LYS A 36 -8.66 12.41 9.26
N ALA A 37 -7.48 11.79 9.25
CA ALA A 37 -6.45 12.06 8.26
C ALA A 37 -6.90 11.60 6.85
N TYR A 38 -7.45 10.41 6.72
CA TYR A 38 -7.98 9.91 5.44
C TYR A 38 -9.19 10.69 4.98
N TRP A 39 -10.09 11.05 5.89
CA TRP A 39 -11.22 11.91 5.55
C TRP A 39 -10.75 13.26 4.99
N VAL A 40 -9.77 13.92 5.62
CA VAL A 40 -9.18 15.18 5.13
C VAL A 40 -8.52 14.99 3.76
N GLN A 41 -7.79 13.89 3.55
CA GLN A 41 -7.18 13.54 2.27
C GLN A 41 -8.26 13.50 1.17
N MET A 42 -9.33 12.74 1.38
CA MET A 42 -10.44 12.62 0.43
C MET A 42 -11.15 13.95 0.16
N GLN A 43 -11.35 14.79 1.18
CA GLN A 43 -11.91 16.13 0.99
C GLN A 43 -11.06 17.01 0.07
N ILE A 44 -9.73 16.98 0.24
CA ILE A 44 -8.80 17.72 -0.62
C ILE A 44 -8.79 17.16 -2.03
N GLN A 45 -8.81 15.84 -2.20
CA GLN A 45 -8.88 15.18 -3.51
C GLN A 45 -10.17 15.54 -4.24
N MET A 46 -11.33 15.46 -3.57
CA MET A 46 -12.62 15.83 -4.17
C MET A 46 -12.69 17.31 -4.55
N GLU A 47 -12.11 18.21 -3.76
CA GLU A 47 -12.00 19.64 -4.13
C GLU A 47 -11.11 19.85 -5.35
N THR A 48 -9.95 19.20 -5.39
CA THR A 48 -8.98 19.35 -6.49
C THR A 48 -9.51 18.80 -7.81
N CYS A 49 -10.21 17.65 -7.77
CA CYS A 49 -10.78 17.00 -8.95
C CYS A 49 -12.21 17.44 -9.28
N ASN A 50 -12.80 18.31 -8.47
CA ASN A 50 -14.19 18.75 -8.58
C ASN A 50 -15.20 17.59 -8.62
N LEU A 51 -15.06 16.68 -7.65
CA LEU A 51 -15.92 15.50 -7.44
C LEU A 51 -16.72 15.66 -6.15
N ASP A 52 -17.86 15.00 -6.05
CA ASP A 52 -18.77 15.18 -4.90
C ASP A 52 -18.82 13.94 -4.00
N GLU A 53 -18.38 12.78 -4.47
CA GLU A 53 -18.45 11.51 -3.76
C GLU A 53 -17.14 10.72 -3.90
N CYS A 54 -16.81 9.95 -2.86
CA CYS A 54 -15.66 9.04 -2.82
C CYS A 54 -16.06 7.71 -2.20
N ASP A 55 -15.82 6.61 -2.91
CA ASP A 55 -15.81 5.28 -2.32
C ASP A 55 -14.47 5.08 -1.61
N PHE A 56 -14.51 5.02 -0.27
CA PHE A 56 -13.35 4.71 0.55
C PHE A 56 -13.29 3.21 0.77
N LEU A 57 -12.39 2.55 0.06
CA LEU A 57 -12.21 1.10 0.05
C LEU A 57 -11.05 0.72 0.96
N GLU A 58 -11.34 -0.01 2.03
CA GLU A 58 -10.32 -0.61 2.89
C GLU A 58 -10.33 -2.12 2.72
N THR A 59 -9.15 -2.70 2.56
CA THR A 59 -8.96 -4.15 2.41
C THR A 59 -7.87 -4.63 3.34
N ARG A 60 -8.01 -5.88 3.81
CA ARG A 60 -6.94 -6.61 4.49
C ARG A 60 -6.66 -7.88 3.73
N PHE A 61 -5.39 -8.05 3.36
CA PHE A 61 -4.89 -9.26 2.75
C PHE A 61 -4.03 -10.04 3.73
N HIS A 62 -4.08 -11.34 3.61
CA HIS A 62 -3.27 -12.27 4.37
C HIS A 62 -2.63 -13.29 3.43
N GLU A 63 -1.35 -13.63 3.68
CA GLU A 63 -0.67 -14.68 2.95
C GLU A 63 -0.95 -16.03 3.63
N TYR A 64 -1.19 -17.07 2.83
CA TYR A 64 -1.24 -18.44 3.32
C TYR A 64 0.18 -18.93 3.58
N GLU A 65 0.36 -19.70 4.65
CA GLU A 65 1.67 -20.27 5.00
C GLU A 65 2.17 -21.28 3.96
N ASN A 66 1.26 -21.96 3.26
CA ASN A 66 1.60 -22.96 2.26
C ASN A 66 0.47 -23.16 1.22
N LYS A 67 0.80 -23.95 0.18
CA LYS A 67 -0.10 -24.32 -0.92
C LYS A 67 -1.33 -25.12 -0.44
N GLU A 68 -1.15 -26.01 0.53
CA GLU A 68 -2.20 -26.88 1.08
C GLU A 68 -3.32 -26.06 1.72
N LEU A 69 -2.97 -25.05 2.51
CA LEU A 69 -3.94 -24.14 3.12
C LEU A 69 -4.67 -23.27 2.09
N PHE A 70 -4.03 -22.95 0.96
CA PHE A 70 -4.68 -22.23 -0.12
C PHE A 70 -5.79 -23.05 -0.78
N TYR A 71 -5.59 -24.37 -0.95
CA TYR A 71 -6.56 -25.27 -1.58
C TYR A 71 -7.58 -25.85 -0.60
N ASP A 72 -7.46 -25.60 0.71
CA ASP A 72 -8.43 -26.06 1.70
C ASP A 72 -9.83 -25.52 1.37
N GLU A 73 -10.82 -26.42 1.30
CA GLU A 73 -12.22 -26.10 0.98
C GLU A 73 -12.85 -25.09 1.95
N SER A 74 -12.38 -25.03 3.20
CA SER A 74 -12.83 -24.04 4.19
C SER A 74 -12.55 -22.58 3.74
N ASN A 75 -11.69 -22.39 2.75
CA ASN A 75 -11.36 -21.09 2.16
C ASN A 75 -12.07 -20.82 0.82
N ALA A 76 -12.96 -21.69 0.35
CA ALA A 76 -13.56 -21.62 -0.98
C ALA A 76 -14.35 -20.34 -1.25
N GLU A 77 -14.98 -19.76 -0.22
CA GLU A 77 -15.78 -18.52 -0.33
C GLU A 77 -14.94 -17.23 -0.27
N LYS A 78 -13.63 -17.32 -0.02
CA LYS A 78 -12.77 -16.15 0.12
C LYS A 78 -12.22 -15.73 -1.24
N HIS A 79 -12.19 -14.42 -1.48
CA HIS A 79 -11.40 -13.88 -2.58
C HIS A 79 -9.92 -14.17 -2.32
N ARG A 80 -9.32 -14.93 -3.21
CA ARG A 80 -7.95 -15.42 -3.07
C ARG A 80 -7.28 -15.53 -4.44
N GLY A 81 -5.97 -15.56 -4.43
CA GLY A 81 -5.20 -15.66 -5.66
C GLY A 81 -3.73 -15.91 -5.41
N ILE A 82 -2.97 -15.86 -6.48
CA ILE A 82 -1.53 -16.15 -6.47
C ILE A 82 -0.78 -15.00 -7.10
N ILE A 83 0.40 -14.73 -6.56
CA ILE A 83 1.39 -13.81 -7.14
C ILE A 83 2.67 -14.59 -7.32
N LEU A 84 3.20 -14.61 -8.54
CA LEU A 84 4.50 -15.17 -8.83
C LEU A 84 5.55 -14.06 -8.68
N TYR A 85 6.50 -14.27 -7.82
CA TYR A 85 7.60 -13.33 -7.56
C TYR A 85 8.85 -13.80 -8.28
N PHE A 86 9.29 -13.00 -9.25
CA PHE A 86 10.48 -13.27 -10.06
C PHE A 86 11.61 -12.31 -9.72
N ILE A 87 12.83 -12.83 -9.75
CA ILE A 87 14.08 -12.05 -9.67
C ILE A 87 14.78 -12.04 -11.02
N ASP A 88 15.51 -10.96 -11.31
CA ASP A 88 16.29 -10.84 -12.54
C ASP A 88 17.44 -11.85 -12.55
N ARG A 89 17.48 -12.69 -13.58
CA ARG A 89 18.52 -13.70 -13.80
C ARG A 89 19.89 -13.08 -14.07
N THR A 90 19.92 -11.88 -14.62
CA THR A 90 21.14 -11.21 -15.08
C THR A 90 21.79 -10.33 -14.02
N ASN A 91 21.16 -10.19 -12.85
CA ASN A 91 21.53 -9.26 -11.78
C ASN A 91 21.67 -7.78 -12.23
N ASN A 92 21.00 -7.41 -13.31
CA ASN A 92 21.02 -6.03 -13.80
C ASN A 92 19.98 -5.14 -13.09
N SER A 93 19.06 -5.73 -12.35
CA SER A 93 18.02 -5.02 -11.60
C SER A 93 17.77 -5.65 -10.25
N ASP A 94 17.79 -4.83 -9.20
CA ASP A 94 17.33 -5.22 -7.86
C ASP A 94 15.79 -5.16 -7.71
N VAL A 95 15.09 -4.72 -8.77
CA VAL A 95 13.64 -4.60 -8.76
C VAL A 95 13.03 -5.93 -9.19
N PRO A 96 12.24 -6.57 -8.33
CA PRO A 96 11.55 -7.81 -8.66
C PRO A 96 10.42 -7.59 -9.67
N ASN A 97 10.01 -8.66 -10.35
CA ASN A 97 8.84 -8.68 -11.19
C ASN A 97 7.74 -9.54 -10.55
N TYR A 98 6.55 -8.97 -10.38
CA TYR A 98 5.38 -9.64 -9.83
C TYR A 98 4.37 -9.93 -10.93
N VAL A 99 4.03 -11.20 -11.11
CA VAL A 99 2.98 -11.63 -12.06
C VAL A 99 1.77 -12.10 -11.27
N TYR A 100 0.67 -11.37 -11.41
CA TYR A 100 -0.58 -11.66 -10.71
C TYR A 100 -1.41 -12.66 -11.49
N MET A 101 -1.98 -13.65 -10.80
CA MET A 101 -2.89 -14.62 -11.41
C MET A 101 -4.12 -13.90 -11.97
N PRO A 102 -4.44 -14.11 -13.26
CA PRO A 102 -5.65 -13.55 -13.86
C PRO A 102 -6.92 -14.06 -13.18
N LEU A 103 -7.91 -13.18 -13.03
CA LEU A 103 -9.21 -13.55 -12.44
C LEU A 103 -9.99 -14.59 -13.26
N SER A 104 -9.61 -14.82 -14.52
CA SER A 104 -10.20 -15.83 -15.41
C SER A 104 -9.70 -17.24 -15.11
N ILE A 105 -8.61 -17.41 -14.38
CA ILE A 105 -8.10 -18.73 -13.99
C ILE A 105 -9.00 -19.30 -12.90
N LEU A 106 -9.47 -20.53 -13.11
CA LEU A 106 -10.25 -21.23 -12.11
C LEU A 106 -9.39 -21.59 -10.90
N LEU A 107 -9.99 -21.53 -9.71
CA LEU A 107 -9.28 -21.81 -8.46
C LEU A 107 -9.14 -23.34 -8.20
N ASN A 108 -8.79 -24.10 -9.24
CA ASN A 108 -8.44 -25.51 -9.13
C ASN A 108 -6.94 -25.71 -9.42
N GLU A 109 -6.40 -26.78 -8.87
CA GLU A 109 -4.95 -27.01 -8.89
C GLU A 109 -4.39 -27.18 -10.30
N SER A 110 -5.13 -27.85 -11.19
CA SER A 110 -4.67 -28.13 -12.57
C SER A 110 -4.49 -26.84 -13.38
N ASP A 111 -5.50 -25.97 -13.38
CA ASP A 111 -5.46 -24.71 -14.16
C ASP A 111 -4.43 -23.75 -13.62
N ILE A 112 -4.24 -23.75 -12.30
CA ILE A 112 -3.23 -22.93 -11.64
C ILE A 112 -1.82 -23.44 -11.95
N ASP A 113 -1.57 -24.73 -11.86
CA ASP A 113 -0.26 -25.31 -12.15
C ASP A 113 0.10 -25.10 -13.64
N GLU A 114 -0.86 -25.23 -14.58
CA GLU A 114 -0.67 -24.90 -15.99
C GLU A 114 -0.28 -23.42 -16.16
N TRP A 115 -1.01 -22.50 -15.55
CA TRP A 115 -0.69 -21.07 -15.60
C TRP A 115 0.69 -20.75 -15.03
N ILE A 116 1.08 -21.38 -13.91
CA ILE A 116 2.40 -21.19 -13.30
C ILE A 116 3.50 -21.65 -14.27
N GLU A 117 3.36 -22.84 -14.85
CA GLU A 117 4.36 -23.38 -15.77
C GLU A 117 4.45 -22.55 -17.07
N ASP A 118 3.34 -22.13 -17.63
CA ASP A 118 3.31 -21.24 -18.79
C ASP A 118 3.99 -19.90 -18.51
N THR A 119 3.69 -19.31 -17.36
CA THR A 119 4.32 -18.05 -16.95
C THR A 119 5.84 -18.20 -16.74
N LYS A 120 6.29 -19.27 -16.10
CA LYS A 120 7.72 -19.59 -15.95
C LYS A 120 8.41 -19.74 -17.31
N ASN A 121 7.79 -20.42 -18.24
CA ASN A 121 8.31 -20.62 -19.59
C ASN A 121 8.44 -19.32 -20.37
N GLN A 122 7.45 -18.42 -20.26
CA GLN A 122 7.50 -17.10 -20.88
C GLN A 122 8.59 -16.21 -20.30
N MET A 123 8.85 -16.34 -19.00
CA MET A 123 9.78 -15.48 -18.27
C MET A 123 11.23 -16.02 -18.25
N ARG A 124 11.46 -17.27 -18.61
CA ARG A 124 12.69 -18.06 -18.38
C ARG A 124 14.00 -17.44 -18.87
N GLU A 125 13.96 -16.59 -19.90
CA GLU A 125 15.17 -16.00 -20.47
C GLU A 125 15.79 -14.93 -19.57
N SER A 126 14.94 -14.12 -18.93
CA SER A 126 15.35 -12.96 -18.15
C SER A 126 15.11 -13.09 -16.65
N TRP A 127 14.21 -14.00 -16.25
CA TRP A 127 13.71 -14.07 -14.89
C TRP A 127 13.77 -15.48 -14.30
N ILE A 128 13.93 -15.56 -12.97
CA ILE A 128 13.87 -16.80 -12.19
C ILE A 128 12.72 -16.65 -11.20
N LEU A 129 11.79 -17.62 -11.16
CA LEU A 129 10.78 -17.68 -10.13
C LEU A 129 11.47 -17.90 -8.77
N TYR A 130 11.35 -16.91 -7.89
CA TYR A 130 11.90 -16.94 -6.55
C TYR A 130 10.94 -17.58 -5.55
N THR A 131 9.68 -17.16 -5.58
CA THR A 131 8.63 -17.73 -4.73
C THR A 131 7.23 -17.53 -5.31
N THR A 132 6.30 -18.36 -4.86
CA THR A 132 4.88 -18.25 -5.14
C THR A 132 4.18 -17.77 -3.86
N ILE A 133 3.48 -16.64 -3.94
CA ILE A 133 2.76 -16.04 -2.83
C ILE A 133 1.29 -16.39 -2.99
N TYR A 134 0.73 -17.13 -2.04
CA TYR A 134 -0.67 -17.50 -1.95
C TYR A 134 -1.37 -16.51 -1.00
N TRP A 135 -2.37 -15.77 -1.47
CA TRP A 135 -3.03 -14.75 -0.68
C TRP A 135 -4.55 -14.91 -0.63
N LYS A 136 -5.15 -14.36 0.40
CA LYS A 136 -6.60 -14.17 0.54
C LYS A 136 -6.92 -12.74 0.97
N MET A 137 -8.10 -12.25 0.56
CA MET A 137 -8.70 -11.08 1.14
C MET A 137 -9.48 -11.49 2.39
N GLU A 138 -9.04 -11.04 3.54
CA GLU A 138 -9.62 -11.39 4.84
C GLU A 138 -10.77 -10.47 5.22
N GLU A 139 -10.62 -9.18 4.96
CA GLU A 139 -11.62 -8.16 5.25
C GLU A 139 -11.72 -7.16 4.10
N ILE A 140 -12.93 -6.65 3.90
CA ILE A 140 -13.22 -5.58 2.95
C ILE A 140 -14.28 -4.65 3.54
N SER A 141 -14.09 -3.36 3.37
CA SER A 141 -15.08 -2.32 3.69
C SER A 141 -15.06 -1.26 2.60
N CYS A 142 -16.23 -0.84 2.16
CA CYS A 142 -16.38 0.27 1.22
C CYS A 142 -17.38 1.27 1.80
N ILE A 143 -16.92 2.47 2.13
CA ILE A 143 -17.73 3.51 2.76
C ILE A 143 -17.82 4.70 1.81
N LEU A 144 -19.06 5.17 1.57
CA LEU A 144 -19.29 6.41 0.82
C LEU A 144 -18.91 7.62 1.69
N VAL A 145 -18.03 8.46 1.17
CA VAL A 145 -17.63 9.73 1.76
C VAL A 145 -18.08 10.87 0.85
N GLU A 146 -18.94 11.73 1.36
CA GLU A 146 -19.42 12.89 0.65
C GLU A 146 -18.48 14.09 0.82
N ARG A 147 -18.41 14.95 -0.22
CA ARG A 147 -17.65 16.19 -0.19
C ARG A 147 -18.25 17.20 0.78
N ASN A 148 -17.42 17.78 1.63
CA ASN A 148 -17.81 18.80 2.61
C ASN A 148 -17.24 20.18 2.22
N ARG A 149 -17.93 20.88 1.31
CA ARG A 149 -17.55 22.23 0.85
C ARG A 149 -17.44 23.26 1.99
N PRO A 150 -18.35 23.30 3.01
CA PRO A 150 -18.19 24.20 4.15
C PRO A 150 -16.91 23.94 4.95
N TRP A 151 -16.51 22.69 5.12
CA TRP A 151 -15.25 22.38 5.78
C TRP A 151 -14.06 22.90 4.98
N PHE A 152 -14.03 22.65 3.66
CA PHE A 152 -12.93 23.11 2.82
C PHE A 152 -12.79 24.64 2.84
N LYS A 153 -13.93 25.37 2.77
CA LYS A 153 -13.95 26.84 2.89
C LYS A 153 -13.29 27.31 4.20
N ARG A 154 -13.54 26.62 5.33
CA ARG A 154 -12.88 26.92 6.61
C ARG A 154 -11.40 26.55 6.63
N ALA A 155 -10.99 25.51 5.90
CA ALA A 155 -9.61 25.06 5.82
C ALA A 155 -8.71 25.97 4.95
N GLN A 156 -9.27 26.64 3.94
CA GLN A 156 -8.54 27.47 2.97
C GLN A 156 -7.56 28.48 3.62
N PRO A 157 -7.91 29.27 4.66
CA PRO A 157 -6.97 30.21 5.28
C PRO A 157 -5.74 29.50 5.89
N TYR A 158 -5.93 28.32 6.47
CA TYR A 158 -4.83 27.54 7.06
C TYR A 158 -3.91 26.96 5.96
N ILE A 159 -4.50 26.48 4.89
CA ILE A 159 -3.76 25.99 3.72
C ILE A 159 -2.95 27.13 3.10
N LYS A 160 -3.55 28.33 2.95
CA LYS A 160 -2.88 29.50 2.45
C LYS A 160 -1.69 29.89 3.36
N LYS A 161 -1.87 29.90 4.67
CA LYS A 161 -0.79 30.20 5.62
C LYS A 161 0.39 29.24 5.45
N VAL A 162 0.14 27.95 5.31
CA VAL A 162 1.20 26.95 5.05
C VAL A 162 1.91 27.26 3.73
N TRP A 163 1.18 27.61 2.70
CA TRP A 163 1.77 27.97 1.42
C TRP A 163 2.63 29.22 1.48
N ASP A 164 2.14 30.27 2.17
CA ASP A 164 2.90 31.52 2.38
C ASP A 164 4.22 31.22 3.12
N THR A 165 4.17 30.38 4.17
CA THR A 165 5.38 29.93 4.88
C THR A 165 6.35 29.19 3.94
N ILE A 166 5.86 28.31 3.05
CA ILE A 166 6.70 27.61 2.08
C ILE A 166 7.39 28.61 1.15
N LEU A 167 6.68 29.64 0.69
CA LEU A 167 7.25 30.67 -0.18
C LEU A 167 8.35 31.48 0.53
N GLU A 168 8.12 31.86 1.80
CA GLU A 168 9.09 32.53 2.64
C GLU A 168 10.36 31.68 2.84
N GLU A 169 10.17 30.39 3.19
CA GLU A 169 11.28 29.48 3.49
C GLU A 169 12.06 29.03 2.25
N ARG A 170 11.46 29.10 1.05
CA ARG A 170 12.22 28.91 -0.22
C ARG A 170 13.28 29.98 -0.40
N VAL A 171 13.10 31.16 0.18
CA VAL A 171 14.05 32.29 0.09
C VAL A 171 14.97 32.31 1.30
N SER A 172 14.43 32.14 2.50
CA SER A 172 15.17 32.27 3.78
C SER A 172 15.88 30.98 4.20
N GLY A 173 15.55 29.82 3.61
CA GLY A 173 16.01 28.50 4.04
C GLY A 173 15.09 27.85 5.07
N CYS A 174 15.18 26.52 5.16
CA CYS A 174 14.34 25.69 6.05
C CYS A 174 15.16 24.83 7.02
N GLU A 175 16.45 25.12 7.23
CA GLU A 175 17.38 24.33 8.06
C GLU A 175 16.91 24.20 9.51
N HIS A 176 16.18 25.19 10.03
CA HIS A 176 15.59 25.17 11.37
C HIS A 176 14.54 24.05 11.56
N ARG A 177 13.99 23.51 10.48
CA ARG A 177 13.05 22.37 10.49
C ARG A 177 13.74 21.02 10.44
N ALA A 178 15.04 20.97 10.20
CA ALA A 178 15.79 19.71 10.14
C ALA A 178 15.70 18.97 11.47
N THR A 179 15.43 17.68 11.41
CA THR A 179 15.42 16.82 12.60
C THR A 179 16.81 16.81 13.22
N LYS A 180 16.93 17.23 14.49
CA LYS A 180 18.20 17.13 15.23
C LYS A 180 18.59 15.65 15.30
N LYS A 181 19.70 15.26 14.66
CA LYS A 181 20.25 13.90 14.74
C LYS A 181 20.54 13.62 16.23
N LYS A 182 19.83 12.67 16.83
CA LYS A 182 20.21 12.12 18.13
C LYS A 182 21.46 11.28 17.92
N PHE A 183 22.62 11.77 18.33
CA PHE A 183 23.81 10.94 18.43
C PHE A 183 23.59 9.94 19.58
N ILE A 184 23.39 8.67 19.26
CA ILE A 184 23.48 7.60 20.25
C ILE A 184 24.97 7.43 20.54
N LYS A 185 25.44 7.89 21.72
CA LYS A 185 26.76 7.49 22.23
C LYS A 185 26.70 5.99 22.53
N LEU A 186 27.30 5.20 21.67
CA LEU A 186 27.63 3.82 22.01
C LEU A 186 28.79 3.88 23.02
N SER A 187 28.48 3.68 24.30
CA SER A 187 29.50 3.41 25.30
C SER A 187 29.95 1.94 25.10
N VAL A 188 31.15 1.78 24.60
CA VAL A 188 31.83 0.46 24.62
C VAL A 188 32.20 0.22 26.08
N VAL A 189 31.54 -0.73 26.72
CA VAL A 189 31.96 -1.26 28.02
C VAL A 189 33.14 -2.16 27.73
N ASN A 190 34.37 -1.69 27.98
CA ASN A 190 35.55 -2.52 28.01
C ASN A 190 35.44 -3.42 29.25
N GLY A 191 35.15 -4.72 29.01
CA GLY A 191 35.26 -5.73 30.03
C GLY A 191 36.74 -5.91 30.43
N GLU A 192 37.12 -5.40 31.57
CA GLU A 192 38.37 -5.79 32.22
C GLU A 192 38.21 -7.25 32.73
N SER A 193 39.02 -8.12 32.21
CA SER A 193 39.17 -9.46 32.72
C SER A 193 40.05 -9.44 33.95
N ASP A 194 39.46 -9.52 35.13
CA ASP A 194 40.17 -9.77 36.37
C ASP A 194 40.73 -11.22 36.35
N ASN A 195 42.03 -11.31 36.07
CA ASN A 195 42.84 -12.48 36.35
C ASN A 195 43.33 -12.38 37.78
N ASP A 196 42.59 -12.87 38.75
CA ASP A 196 43.13 -13.12 40.08
C ASP A 196 43.69 -14.55 40.15
N SER A 197 44.98 -14.62 39.99
CA SER A 197 45.81 -15.78 40.34
C SER A 197 46.03 -15.76 41.84
N LYS A 198 45.49 -16.72 42.59
CA LYS A 198 45.88 -17.01 43.96
C LYS A 198 46.90 -18.11 44.00
N GLN A 199 47.98 -17.78 44.61
CA GLN A 199 48.89 -18.73 45.30
C GLN A 199 48.17 -19.39 46.49
#